data_fcc9cac5f2754a7c1a5c1ef23b1c3a82
#
_entry.id   fcc9cac5f2754a7c1a5c1ef23b1c3a82
#
_cell.length_a   1.000
_cell.length_b   1.000
_cell.length_c   1.000
_cell.angle_alpha   90.00
_cell.angle_beta   90.00
_cell.angle_gamma   90.00
#
_symmetry.space_group_name_H-M   'P 1'
#
loop_
_entity.id
_entity.type
_entity.pdbx_description
1 polymer ?
#
loop_
_entity_poly.entity_id
_entity_poly.type
_entity_poly.pdbx_seq_one_letter_code
_entity_poly.pdbx_strand_id
1 'polypeptide(L)'
;MNLLELVIIAHRCRSTHHYIAFDALQLLQGDHAADWKNLLLKHHTALLKGAKAPDKEFKDFQNHVLHVEDGEWGGARDAAMEWYGKAVAALREQKWSKAAYALGVLTHYYADPIQPFHTAQSEEEGAMHRALEWSIAKSRDTIKALIDVRGYPHVHAGSDIGFVADMVLAGAKYSNPHYQTFIDHYDLKKGVANPPEGLDQTLLDILADLIAYATAGVSVLFQRAFAEAAVKPPKVDL
;
A
#
# COMPACT_ATOMS: atom_id res chain seq x y z
N MET A 1 -15.43 -7.67 -10.15
CA MET A 1 -14.22 -7.41 -10.97
C MET A 1 -14.56 -7.68 -12.44
N ASN A 2 -14.21 -6.79 -13.36
CA ASN A 2 -14.39 -7.01 -14.80
C ASN A 2 -13.18 -7.72 -15.43
N LEU A 3 -13.28 -8.10 -16.73
CA LEU A 3 -12.22 -8.84 -17.42
C LEU A 3 -10.88 -8.07 -17.47
N LEU A 4 -10.93 -6.76 -17.68
CA LEU A 4 -9.72 -5.91 -17.72
C LEU A 4 -8.98 -5.95 -16.37
N GLU A 5 -9.71 -5.86 -15.26
CA GLU A 5 -9.14 -5.95 -13.91
C GLU A 5 -8.43 -7.29 -13.70
N LEU A 6 -9.05 -8.39 -14.08
CA LEU A 6 -8.44 -9.73 -13.99
C LEU A 6 -7.16 -9.84 -14.82
N VAL A 7 -7.17 -9.29 -16.05
CA VAL A 7 -5.99 -9.27 -16.92
C VAL A 7 -4.86 -8.43 -16.33
N ILE A 8 -5.16 -7.24 -15.78
CA ILE A 8 -4.15 -6.39 -15.14
C ILE A 8 -3.54 -7.09 -13.92
N ILE A 9 -4.37 -7.68 -13.06
CA ILE A 9 -3.88 -8.42 -11.89
C ILE A 9 -2.95 -9.55 -12.33
N ALA A 10 -3.39 -10.39 -13.26
CA ALA A 10 -2.63 -11.56 -13.69
C ALA A 10 -1.30 -11.21 -14.39
N HIS A 11 -1.29 -10.15 -15.19
CA HIS A 11 -0.17 -9.87 -16.09
C HIS A 11 0.67 -8.65 -15.73
N ARG A 12 0.17 -7.72 -14.92
CA ARG A 12 0.85 -6.45 -14.60
C ARG A 12 1.21 -6.30 -13.14
N CYS A 13 0.41 -6.83 -12.20
CA CYS A 13 0.75 -6.77 -10.79
C CYS A 13 1.89 -7.74 -10.46
N ARG A 14 2.94 -7.26 -9.78
CA ARG A 14 4.18 -8.00 -9.49
C ARG A 14 4.72 -7.77 -8.08
N SER A 15 4.03 -6.98 -7.27
CA SER A 15 4.45 -6.68 -5.88
C SER A 15 3.24 -6.44 -5.02
N THR A 16 3.42 -6.52 -3.71
CA THR A 16 2.39 -6.22 -2.70
C THR A 16 1.79 -4.84 -2.91
N HIS A 17 2.59 -3.81 -3.18
CA HIS A 17 2.10 -2.44 -3.45
C HIS A 17 1.20 -2.35 -4.69
N HIS A 18 1.49 -3.13 -5.74
CA HIS A 18 0.61 -3.21 -6.91
C HIS A 18 -0.78 -3.75 -6.54
N TYR A 19 -0.81 -4.81 -5.73
CA TYR A 19 -2.08 -5.42 -5.31
C TYR A 19 -2.84 -4.51 -4.35
N ILE A 20 -2.16 -3.86 -3.39
CA ILE A 20 -2.78 -2.89 -2.48
C ILE A 20 -3.39 -1.74 -3.28
N ALA A 21 -2.64 -1.11 -4.20
CA ALA A 21 -3.15 -0.03 -5.04
C ALA A 21 -4.36 -0.45 -5.87
N PHE A 22 -4.36 -1.67 -6.37
CA PHE A 22 -5.42 -2.19 -7.23
C PHE A 22 -6.66 -2.61 -6.45
N ASP A 23 -6.48 -3.30 -5.33
CA ASP A 23 -7.57 -3.73 -4.46
C ASP A 23 -8.25 -2.52 -3.78
N ALA A 24 -7.51 -1.44 -3.50
CA ALA A 24 -8.06 -0.18 -2.98
C ALA A 24 -9.08 0.46 -3.94
N LEU A 25 -8.98 0.25 -5.26
CA LEU A 25 -9.96 0.74 -6.23
C LEU A 25 -11.33 0.08 -6.08
N GLN A 26 -11.38 -1.12 -5.51
CA GLN A 26 -12.65 -1.84 -5.25
C GLN A 26 -13.39 -1.28 -4.04
N LEU A 27 -12.69 -0.55 -3.17
CA LEU A 27 -13.22 0.02 -1.94
C LEU A 27 -13.65 1.48 -2.10
N LEU A 28 -13.49 2.08 -3.29
CA LEU A 28 -13.93 3.44 -3.56
C LEU A 28 -15.46 3.55 -3.39
N GLN A 29 -15.90 4.64 -2.76
CA GLN A 29 -17.30 4.90 -2.45
C GLN A 29 -17.75 6.28 -2.97
N GLY A 30 -19.05 6.51 -2.99
CA GLY A 30 -19.69 7.78 -3.40
C GLY A 30 -20.09 7.82 -4.88
N ASP A 31 -20.71 8.92 -5.28
CA ASP A 31 -21.42 9.08 -6.57
C ASP A 31 -20.54 8.91 -7.82
N HIS A 32 -19.23 9.16 -7.69
CA HIS A 32 -18.27 9.06 -8.78
C HIS A 32 -17.25 7.92 -8.60
N ALA A 33 -17.49 7.00 -7.68
CA ALA A 33 -16.54 5.91 -7.38
C ALA A 33 -16.22 5.06 -8.62
N ALA A 34 -17.24 4.69 -9.39
CA ALA A 34 -17.06 3.92 -10.62
C ALA A 34 -16.27 4.69 -11.69
N ASP A 35 -16.52 5.99 -11.87
CA ASP A 35 -15.80 6.82 -12.85
C ASP A 35 -14.34 7.00 -12.45
N TRP A 36 -14.04 7.23 -11.14
CA TRP A 36 -12.68 7.30 -10.63
C TRP A 36 -11.95 5.97 -10.80
N LYS A 37 -12.60 4.86 -10.47
CA LYS A 37 -12.05 3.53 -10.68
C LYS A 37 -11.70 3.31 -12.15
N ASN A 38 -12.62 3.58 -13.07
CA ASN A 38 -12.40 3.41 -14.51
C ASN A 38 -11.27 4.30 -15.03
N LEU A 39 -11.18 5.55 -14.54
CA LEU A 39 -10.09 6.45 -14.88
C LEU A 39 -8.74 5.89 -14.45
N LEU A 40 -8.62 5.41 -13.20
CA LEU A 40 -7.37 4.81 -12.71
C LEU A 40 -7.05 3.49 -13.40
N LEU A 41 -8.04 2.68 -13.76
CA LEU A 41 -7.85 1.49 -14.58
C LEU A 41 -7.33 1.84 -15.98
N LYS A 42 -7.83 2.88 -16.63
CA LYS A 42 -7.28 3.40 -17.89
C LYS A 42 -5.81 3.81 -17.75
N HIS A 43 -5.45 4.38 -16.62
CA HIS A 43 -4.09 4.83 -16.31
C HIS A 43 -3.31 3.83 -15.42
N HIS A 44 -3.71 2.55 -15.38
CA HIS A 44 -3.11 1.53 -14.51
C HIS A 44 -1.59 1.41 -14.67
N THR A 45 -1.06 1.58 -15.88
CA THR A 45 0.41 1.53 -16.12
C THR A 45 1.14 2.62 -15.31
N ALA A 46 0.59 3.82 -15.25
CA ALA A 46 1.17 4.90 -14.45
C ALA A 46 1.01 4.65 -12.94
N LEU A 47 -0.17 4.18 -12.50
CA LEU A 47 -0.43 3.82 -11.11
C LEU A 47 0.54 2.74 -10.61
N LEU A 48 0.68 1.64 -11.34
CA LEU A 48 1.57 0.54 -10.98
C LEU A 48 3.06 0.95 -11.06
N LYS A 49 3.43 1.77 -12.06
CA LYS A 49 4.79 2.32 -12.12
C LYS A 49 5.09 3.17 -10.89
N GLY A 50 4.16 4.04 -10.48
CA GLY A 50 4.27 4.85 -9.26
C GLY A 50 4.42 3.99 -8.01
N ALA A 51 3.61 2.94 -7.87
CA ALA A 51 3.64 2.03 -6.71
C ALA A 51 4.98 1.25 -6.57
N LYS A 52 5.85 1.29 -7.56
CA LYS A 52 7.21 0.70 -7.51
C LYS A 52 8.33 1.71 -7.63
N ALA A 53 8.03 2.97 -7.92
CA ALA A 53 9.06 3.98 -8.16
C ALA A 53 9.99 4.21 -6.96
N PRO A 54 9.51 4.23 -5.70
CA PRO A 54 10.39 4.37 -4.54
C PRO A 54 11.51 3.34 -4.53
N ASP A 55 11.22 2.05 -4.69
CA ASP A 55 12.22 0.97 -4.74
C ASP A 55 13.13 1.04 -5.95
N LYS A 56 12.56 1.37 -7.12
CA LYS A 56 13.24 1.17 -8.40
C LYS A 56 13.94 2.40 -8.92
N GLU A 57 13.32 3.56 -8.74
CA GLU A 57 13.76 4.82 -9.34
C GLU A 57 14.38 5.75 -8.28
N PHE A 58 13.71 5.94 -7.12
CA PHE A 58 14.15 6.89 -6.12
C PHE A 58 15.23 6.29 -5.22
N LYS A 59 15.05 5.05 -4.76
CA LYS A 59 15.98 4.33 -3.87
C LYS A 59 16.28 5.10 -2.58
N ASP A 60 15.27 5.79 -2.07
CA ASP A 60 15.30 6.67 -0.92
C ASP A 60 14.83 5.93 0.35
N PHE A 61 15.52 4.84 0.69
CA PHE A 61 15.12 3.84 1.68
C PHE A 61 14.73 4.43 3.05
N GLN A 62 15.30 5.56 3.44
CA GLN A 62 14.88 6.26 4.66
C GLN A 62 13.40 6.68 4.62
N ASN A 63 12.85 6.94 3.44
CA ASN A 63 11.46 7.34 3.27
C ASN A 63 10.46 6.17 3.29
N HIS A 64 10.96 4.93 3.39
CA HIS A 64 10.13 3.73 3.50
C HIS A 64 9.80 3.34 4.94
N VAL A 65 10.49 3.90 5.91
CA VAL A 65 10.43 3.47 7.31
C VAL A 65 9.84 4.54 8.22
N LEU A 66 9.25 4.08 9.33
CA LEU A 66 8.87 4.89 10.47
C LEU A 66 9.07 4.07 11.75
N HIS A 67 10.25 4.21 12.38
CA HIS A 67 10.61 3.48 13.60
C HIS A 67 9.86 4.06 14.80
N VAL A 68 8.82 3.36 15.24
CA VAL A 68 7.84 3.85 16.22
C VAL A 68 8.47 4.15 17.57
N GLU A 69 9.33 3.23 18.05
CA GLU A 69 9.97 3.31 19.36
C GLU A 69 11.25 4.17 19.35
N ASP A 70 11.73 4.58 18.19
CA ASP A 70 12.98 5.30 17.97
C ASP A 70 12.74 6.78 17.67
N GLY A 71 11.86 7.41 18.44
CA GLY A 71 11.49 8.81 18.26
C GLY A 71 10.74 9.09 16.95
N GLU A 72 10.04 8.10 16.42
CA GLU A 72 9.33 8.17 15.13
C GLU A 72 10.30 8.49 13.96
N TRP A 73 11.52 7.93 14.03
CA TRP A 73 12.54 8.13 12.98
C TRP A 73 12.12 7.51 11.65
N GLY A 74 12.39 8.23 10.58
CA GLY A 74 12.09 7.83 9.20
C GLY A 74 11.37 8.93 8.42
N GLY A 75 11.36 8.82 7.09
CA GLY A 75 10.81 9.83 6.20
C GLY A 75 9.43 9.51 5.62
N ALA A 76 8.83 8.39 5.99
CA ALA A 76 7.60 7.92 5.36
C ALA A 76 6.43 8.92 5.48
N ARG A 77 6.32 9.62 6.62
CA ARG A 77 5.28 10.64 6.84
C ARG A 77 5.39 11.79 5.85
N ASP A 78 6.60 12.35 5.72
CA ASP A 78 6.85 13.50 4.86
C ASP A 78 6.72 13.12 3.38
N ALA A 79 7.24 11.96 3.00
CA ALA A 79 7.12 11.44 1.64
C ALA A 79 5.65 11.19 1.25
N ALA A 80 4.87 10.57 2.13
CA ALA A 80 3.44 10.35 1.89
C ALA A 80 2.68 11.68 1.73
N MET A 81 2.93 12.68 2.61
CA MET A 81 2.32 14.01 2.49
C MET A 81 2.69 14.70 1.18
N GLU A 82 3.97 14.65 0.79
CA GLU A 82 4.45 15.25 -0.45
C GLU A 82 3.75 14.65 -1.67
N TRP A 83 3.68 13.31 -1.75
CA TRP A 83 3.07 12.63 -2.89
C TRP A 83 1.55 12.73 -2.90
N TYR A 84 0.91 12.83 -1.75
CA TYR A 84 -0.50 13.21 -1.65
C TYR A 84 -0.74 14.59 -2.27
N GLY A 85 0.04 15.60 -1.90
CA GLY A 85 -0.05 16.95 -2.48
C GLY A 85 0.17 16.97 -4.00
N LYS A 86 1.16 16.21 -4.49
CA LYS A 86 1.41 16.05 -5.93
C LYS A 86 0.23 15.37 -6.65
N ALA A 87 -0.42 14.39 -6.02
CA ALA A 87 -1.60 13.75 -6.57
C ALA A 87 -2.77 14.74 -6.68
N VAL A 88 -3.07 15.47 -5.61
CA VAL A 88 -4.12 16.50 -5.61
C VAL A 88 -3.87 17.58 -6.66
N ALA A 89 -2.64 18.09 -6.77
CA ALA A 89 -2.28 19.10 -7.77
C ALA A 89 -2.48 18.56 -9.20
N ALA A 90 -2.02 17.34 -9.48
CA ALA A 90 -2.20 16.73 -10.81
C ALA A 90 -3.67 16.44 -11.14
N LEU A 91 -4.49 16.09 -10.14
CA LEU A 91 -5.95 15.94 -10.29
C LEU A 91 -6.61 17.25 -10.64
N ARG A 92 -6.31 18.36 -9.93
CA ARG A 92 -6.82 19.71 -10.23
C ARG A 92 -6.49 20.17 -11.64
N GLU A 93 -5.29 19.82 -12.11
CA GLU A 93 -4.84 20.11 -13.48
C GLU A 93 -5.37 19.13 -14.52
N GLN A 94 -6.17 18.14 -14.12
CA GLN A 94 -6.67 17.05 -14.95
C GLN A 94 -5.56 16.28 -15.72
N LYS A 95 -4.36 16.24 -15.15
CA LYS A 95 -3.21 15.49 -15.66
C LYS A 95 -3.29 14.03 -15.18
N TRP A 96 -4.28 13.30 -15.67
CA TRP A 96 -4.72 12.00 -15.13
C TRP A 96 -3.62 10.96 -14.99
N SER A 97 -2.74 10.84 -15.97
CA SER A 97 -1.60 9.90 -15.89
C SER A 97 -0.60 10.30 -14.80
N LYS A 98 -0.36 11.61 -14.61
CA LYS A 98 0.50 12.10 -13.52
C LYS A 98 -0.15 11.89 -12.17
N ALA A 99 -1.45 12.11 -12.07
CA ALA A 99 -2.22 11.85 -10.85
C ALA A 99 -2.18 10.37 -10.48
N ALA A 100 -2.42 9.47 -11.44
CA ALA A 100 -2.34 8.03 -11.21
C ALA A 100 -0.93 7.60 -10.74
N TYR A 101 0.14 8.14 -11.36
CA TYR A 101 1.51 7.89 -10.92
C TYR A 101 1.74 8.35 -9.47
N ALA A 102 1.32 9.58 -9.13
CA ALA A 102 1.49 10.13 -7.80
C ALA A 102 0.70 9.35 -6.73
N LEU A 103 -0.53 8.91 -7.05
CA LEU A 103 -1.32 8.03 -6.19
C LEU A 103 -0.64 6.66 -6.00
N GLY A 104 0.03 6.15 -7.04
CA GLY A 104 0.84 4.94 -6.93
C GLY A 104 2.00 5.11 -5.95
N VAL A 105 2.77 6.20 -6.06
CA VAL A 105 3.89 6.50 -5.15
C VAL A 105 3.38 6.70 -3.72
N LEU A 106 2.27 7.41 -3.54
CA LEU A 106 1.61 7.56 -2.24
C LEU A 106 1.25 6.20 -1.63
N THR A 107 0.73 5.28 -2.45
CA THR A 107 0.43 3.90 -1.99
C THR A 107 1.64 3.24 -1.36
N HIS A 108 2.82 3.38 -1.97
CA HIS A 108 4.05 2.78 -1.49
C HIS A 108 4.44 3.34 -0.11
N TYR A 109 4.64 4.66 0.00
CA TYR A 109 5.08 5.28 1.25
C TYR A 109 4.05 5.17 2.39
N TYR A 110 2.78 5.00 2.07
CA TYR A 110 1.77 4.72 3.08
C TYR A 110 1.78 3.26 3.52
N ALA A 111 1.97 2.31 2.60
CA ALA A 111 1.86 0.89 2.90
C ALA A 111 3.11 0.31 3.57
N ASP A 112 4.31 0.83 3.28
CA ASP A 112 5.55 0.31 3.86
C ASP A 112 5.57 0.35 5.39
N PRO A 113 5.23 1.46 6.08
CA PRO A 113 5.19 1.47 7.53
C PRO A 113 4.11 0.56 8.15
N ILE A 114 3.24 -0.04 7.34
CA ILE A 114 2.26 -1.04 7.79
C ILE A 114 2.84 -2.47 7.67
N GLN A 115 4.06 -2.62 7.20
CA GLN A 115 4.82 -3.87 7.27
C GLN A 115 5.77 -3.80 8.48
N PRO A 116 5.76 -4.77 9.42
CA PRO A 116 6.47 -4.66 10.68
C PRO A 116 7.95 -4.30 10.58
N PHE A 117 8.68 -4.84 9.59
CA PHE A 117 10.11 -4.57 9.41
C PHE A 117 10.45 -3.14 8.94
N HIS A 118 9.45 -2.33 8.60
CA HIS A 118 9.62 -0.90 8.36
C HIS A 118 9.38 -0.03 9.62
N THR A 119 9.07 -0.66 10.76
CA THR A 119 8.69 0.06 12.00
C THR A 119 9.75 0.03 13.11
N ALA A 120 10.80 -0.77 12.92
CA ALA A 120 11.96 -0.88 13.78
C ALA A 120 13.12 -1.46 12.97
N GLN A 121 14.28 -1.68 13.60
CA GLN A 121 15.45 -2.29 12.95
C GLN A 121 16.22 -3.16 13.93
N SER A 122 16.68 -4.35 13.46
CA SER A 122 17.61 -5.23 14.17
C SER A 122 18.52 -5.94 13.18
N GLU A 123 19.56 -6.64 13.69
CA GLU A 123 20.44 -7.45 12.84
C GLU A 123 19.68 -8.64 12.24
N GLU A 124 18.80 -9.27 13.02
CA GLU A 124 17.97 -10.39 12.58
C GLU A 124 17.03 -9.97 11.44
N GLU A 125 16.35 -8.83 11.61
CA GLU A 125 15.47 -8.27 10.58
C GLU A 125 16.24 -8.05 9.27
N GLY A 126 17.41 -7.40 9.31
CA GLY A 126 18.22 -7.13 8.12
C GLY A 126 18.59 -8.38 7.33
N ALA A 127 18.77 -9.53 7.99
CA ALA A 127 19.06 -10.79 7.34
C ALA A 127 17.86 -11.40 6.60
N MET A 128 16.64 -11.15 7.05
CA MET A 128 15.43 -11.80 6.54
C MET A 128 14.47 -10.88 5.78
N HIS A 129 14.65 -9.56 5.87
CA HIS A 129 13.74 -8.54 5.32
C HIS A 129 13.32 -8.83 3.86
N ARG A 130 14.31 -8.90 2.98
CA ARG A 130 14.06 -9.13 1.55
C ARG A 130 13.38 -10.47 1.26
N ALA A 131 13.75 -11.51 2.01
CA ALA A 131 13.15 -12.84 1.84
C ALA A 131 11.70 -12.86 2.31
N LEU A 132 11.41 -12.18 3.43
CA LEU A 132 10.05 -12.01 3.93
C LEU A 132 9.18 -11.27 2.92
N GLU A 133 9.61 -10.13 2.38
CA GLU A 133 8.84 -9.38 1.37
C GLU A 133 8.54 -10.24 0.15
N TRP A 134 9.50 -11.06 -0.28
CA TRP A 134 9.30 -11.99 -1.38
C TRP A 134 8.29 -13.08 -1.03
N SER A 135 8.33 -13.61 0.20
CA SER A 135 7.34 -14.57 0.70
C SER A 135 5.93 -13.99 0.75
N ILE A 136 5.77 -12.75 1.23
CA ILE A 136 4.50 -12.02 1.23
C ILE A 136 3.95 -11.88 -0.19
N ALA A 137 4.78 -11.40 -1.12
CA ALA A 137 4.36 -11.20 -2.51
C ALA A 137 3.94 -12.50 -3.20
N LYS A 138 4.58 -13.63 -2.86
CA LYS A 138 4.27 -14.96 -3.40
C LYS A 138 3.08 -15.64 -2.73
N SER A 139 2.72 -15.23 -1.53
CA SER A 139 1.56 -15.73 -0.77
C SER A 139 0.29 -14.92 -0.97
N ARG A 140 0.30 -14.01 -1.95
CA ARG A 140 -0.81 -13.06 -2.19
C ARG A 140 -2.18 -13.72 -2.22
N ASP A 141 -2.33 -14.84 -2.93
CA ASP A 141 -3.65 -15.47 -3.11
C ASP A 141 -4.17 -16.08 -1.80
N THR A 142 -3.29 -16.66 -1.00
CA THR A 142 -3.61 -17.17 0.34
C THR A 142 -4.01 -16.02 1.27
N ILE A 143 -3.24 -14.93 1.31
CA ILE A 143 -3.53 -13.76 2.12
C ILE A 143 -4.85 -13.11 1.67
N LYS A 144 -5.07 -12.98 0.35
CA LYS A 144 -6.30 -12.41 -0.20
C LYS A 144 -7.53 -13.24 0.18
N ALA A 145 -7.43 -14.57 0.16
CA ALA A 145 -8.53 -15.43 0.60
C ALA A 145 -8.90 -15.21 2.07
N LEU A 146 -7.91 -14.98 2.96
CA LEU A 146 -8.16 -14.62 4.35
C LEU A 146 -8.84 -13.25 4.48
N ILE A 147 -8.37 -12.25 3.71
CA ILE A 147 -8.99 -10.92 3.67
C ILE A 147 -10.43 -11.01 3.18
N ASP A 148 -10.72 -11.82 2.15
CA ASP A 148 -12.08 -11.96 1.61
C ASP A 148 -13.08 -12.55 2.63
N VAL A 149 -12.59 -13.36 3.54
CA VAL A 149 -13.41 -13.93 4.65
C VAL A 149 -13.60 -12.90 5.77
N ARG A 150 -12.55 -12.14 6.13
CA ARG A 150 -12.55 -11.20 7.26
C ARG A 150 -13.13 -9.83 6.89
N GLY A 151 -12.99 -9.43 5.65
CA GLY A 151 -13.33 -8.09 5.15
C GLY A 151 -12.22 -7.08 5.38
N TYR A 152 -12.51 -5.82 5.04
CA TYR A 152 -11.60 -4.70 5.20
C TYR A 152 -12.01 -3.87 6.43
N PRO A 153 -11.05 -3.45 7.27
CA PRO A 153 -11.36 -2.62 8.42
C PRO A 153 -11.77 -1.21 7.99
N HIS A 154 -12.47 -0.52 8.88
CA HIS A 154 -12.73 0.90 8.70
C HIS A 154 -11.49 1.70 9.12
N VAL A 155 -10.87 2.39 8.17
CA VAL A 155 -9.75 3.30 8.43
C VAL A 155 -10.27 4.73 8.41
N HIS A 156 -9.99 5.47 9.47
CA HIS A 156 -10.43 6.86 9.60
C HIS A 156 -9.32 7.83 9.21
N ALA A 157 -9.63 8.77 8.32
CA ALA A 157 -8.77 9.93 8.07
C ALA A 157 -9.24 11.09 8.94
N GLY A 158 -8.32 11.69 9.68
CA GLY A 158 -8.57 12.95 10.38
C GLY A 158 -9.01 14.06 9.44
N SER A 159 -9.47 15.18 10.00
CA SER A 159 -9.88 16.37 9.23
C SER A 159 -8.76 17.39 9.03
N ASP A 160 -7.67 17.26 9.75
CA ASP A 160 -6.60 18.25 9.82
C ASP A 160 -5.64 18.18 8.62
N ILE A 161 -4.90 19.25 8.39
CA ILE A 161 -3.93 19.36 7.28
C ILE A 161 -2.88 18.23 7.30
N GLY A 162 -2.51 17.76 8.50
CA GLY A 162 -1.53 16.69 8.72
C GLY A 162 -2.09 15.26 8.63
N PHE A 163 -3.36 15.07 8.28
CA PHE A 163 -4.03 13.77 8.38
C PHE A 163 -3.29 12.63 7.66
N VAL A 164 -2.58 12.90 6.55
CA VAL A 164 -1.79 11.89 5.83
C VAL A 164 -0.66 11.36 6.72
N ALA A 165 0.09 12.28 7.36
CA ALA A 165 1.16 11.91 8.29
C ALA A 165 0.63 11.13 9.50
N ASP A 166 -0.55 11.51 10.00
CA ASP A 166 -1.21 10.84 11.11
C ASP A 166 -1.69 9.44 10.72
N MET A 167 -2.20 9.26 9.50
CA MET A 167 -2.55 7.94 8.96
C MET A 167 -1.33 7.02 8.82
N VAL A 168 -0.19 7.56 8.35
CA VAL A 168 1.08 6.80 8.28
C VAL A 168 1.52 6.37 9.67
N LEU A 169 1.52 7.29 10.64
CA LEU A 169 1.88 6.99 12.03
C LEU A 169 0.94 5.96 12.67
N ALA A 170 -0.37 6.10 12.45
CA ALA A 170 -1.34 5.15 12.94
C ALA A 170 -1.11 3.75 12.34
N GLY A 171 -0.79 3.66 11.06
CA GLY A 171 -0.45 2.41 10.39
C GLY A 171 0.82 1.78 10.94
N ALA A 172 1.88 2.57 11.15
CA ALA A 172 3.11 2.09 11.76
C ALA A 172 2.88 1.59 13.21
N LYS A 173 2.12 2.33 14.02
CA LYS A 173 1.76 1.93 15.38
C LYS A 173 0.88 0.67 15.42
N TYR A 174 0.05 0.46 14.40
CA TYR A 174 -0.74 -0.76 14.27
C TYR A 174 0.13 -1.98 13.91
N SER A 175 1.15 -1.78 13.10
CA SER A 175 2.07 -2.81 12.62
C SER A 175 3.18 -3.16 13.62
N ASN A 176 3.77 -2.17 14.29
CA ASN A 176 4.95 -2.31 15.14
C ASN A 176 4.85 -3.42 16.21
N PRO A 177 3.72 -3.64 16.92
CA PRO A 177 3.59 -4.71 17.92
C PRO A 177 3.86 -6.13 17.36
N HIS A 178 3.79 -6.30 16.04
CA HIS A 178 4.04 -7.57 15.38
C HIS A 178 5.51 -7.79 14.99
N TYR A 179 6.39 -6.78 15.18
CA TYR A 179 7.78 -6.84 14.74
C TYR A 179 8.52 -8.09 15.25
N GLN A 180 8.48 -8.32 16.55
CA GLN A 180 9.14 -9.48 17.15
C GLN A 180 8.50 -10.80 16.70
N THR A 181 7.18 -10.84 16.55
CA THR A 181 6.47 -12.01 16.03
C THR A 181 6.97 -12.41 14.64
N PHE A 182 7.26 -11.41 13.79
CA PHE A 182 7.79 -11.69 12.45
C PHE A 182 9.23 -12.27 12.50
N ILE A 183 10.06 -11.80 13.43
CA ILE A 183 11.40 -12.36 13.64
C ILE A 183 11.31 -13.80 14.14
N ASP A 184 10.45 -14.07 15.13
CA ASP A 184 10.34 -15.36 15.80
C ASP A 184 9.69 -16.44 14.92
N HIS A 185 8.77 -16.06 14.03
CA HIS A 185 7.94 -16.99 13.25
C HIS A 185 8.39 -17.18 11.80
N TYR A 186 9.14 -16.21 11.21
CA TYR A 186 9.55 -16.35 9.83
C TYR A 186 10.68 -17.38 9.67
N ASP A 187 10.41 -18.44 8.92
CA ASP A 187 11.42 -19.45 8.58
C ASP A 187 12.25 -19.00 7.36
N LEU A 188 13.35 -18.30 7.62
CA LEU A 188 14.24 -17.78 6.57
C LEU A 188 14.71 -18.88 5.63
N LYS A 189 15.05 -20.08 6.14
CA LYS A 189 15.57 -21.18 5.33
C LYS A 189 14.52 -21.69 4.34
N LYS A 190 13.30 -21.87 4.81
CA LYS A 190 12.19 -22.27 3.93
C LYS A 190 11.80 -21.13 2.99
N GLY A 191 11.71 -19.89 3.46
CA GLY A 191 11.37 -18.74 2.65
C GLY A 191 12.34 -18.46 1.50
N VAL A 192 13.63 -18.73 1.68
CA VAL A 192 14.62 -18.64 0.60
C VAL A 192 14.46 -19.80 -0.40
N ALA A 193 14.16 -21.01 0.06
CA ALA A 193 14.01 -22.19 -0.80
C ALA A 193 12.66 -22.16 -1.57
N ASN A 194 11.58 -21.85 -0.87
CA ASN A 194 10.23 -21.71 -1.42
C ASN A 194 9.50 -20.60 -0.68
N PRO A 195 9.40 -19.38 -1.24
CA PRO A 195 8.94 -18.20 -0.51
C PRO A 195 7.67 -18.35 0.31
N PRO A 196 6.57 -18.98 -0.18
CA PRO A 196 5.37 -19.16 0.65
C PRO A 196 5.57 -20.01 1.90
N GLU A 197 6.52 -20.96 1.89
CA GLU A 197 6.76 -21.84 3.02
C GLU A 197 7.51 -21.18 4.19
N GLY A 198 8.04 -19.97 3.97
CA GLY A 198 8.63 -19.15 5.03
C GLY A 198 7.60 -18.55 5.98
N LEU A 199 6.33 -18.50 5.58
CA LEU A 199 5.22 -17.95 6.36
C LEU A 199 4.42 -19.09 7.02
N ASP A 200 4.31 -19.06 8.33
CA ASP A 200 3.36 -19.92 9.05
C ASP A 200 1.97 -19.29 9.10
N GLN A 201 1.01 -20.00 9.71
CA GLN A 201 -0.36 -19.52 9.81
C GLN A 201 -0.47 -18.24 10.65
N THR A 202 0.36 -18.07 11.67
CA THR A 202 0.39 -16.86 12.51
C THR A 202 0.73 -15.63 11.67
N LEU A 203 1.80 -15.73 10.86
CA LEU A 203 2.21 -14.64 9.97
C LEU A 203 1.17 -14.38 8.87
N LEU A 204 0.57 -15.43 8.29
CA LEU A 204 -0.48 -15.26 7.29
C LEU A 204 -1.70 -14.52 7.84
N ASP A 205 -2.10 -14.82 9.08
CA ASP A 205 -3.22 -14.18 9.76
C ASP A 205 -2.93 -12.69 10.02
N ILE A 206 -1.76 -12.36 10.55
CA ILE A 206 -1.32 -10.98 10.79
C ILE A 206 -1.20 -10.22 9.45
N LEU A 207 -0.59 -10.82 8.44
CA LEU A 207 -0.45 -10.20 7.12
C LEU A 207 -1.79 -9.91 6.46
N ALA A 208 -2.79 -10.78 6.64
CA ALA A 208 -4.14 -10.53 6.14
C ALA A 208 -4.72 -9.26 6.77
N ASP A 209 -4.58 -9.08 8.08
CA ASP A 209 -5.09 -7.91 8.79
C ASP A 209 -4.32 -6.63 8.41
N LEU A 210 -2.97 -6.68 8.32
CA LEU A 210 -2.13 -5.54 7.96
C LEU A 210 -2.36 -5.10 6.50
N ILE A 211 -2.42 -6.04 5.56
CA ILE A 211 -2.66 -5.72 4.14
C ILE A 211 -4.08 -5.23 3.92
N ALA A 212 -5.07 -5.78 4.63
CA ALA A 212 -6.44 -5.25 4.60
C ALA A 212 -6.49 -3.81 5.11
N TYR A 213 -5.80 -3.52 6.23
CA TYR A 213 -5.68 -2.16 6.78
C TYR A 213 -5.01 -1.20 5.79
N ALA A 214 -3.88 -1.60 5.21
CA ALA A 214 -3.17 -0.80 4.21
C ALA A 214 -4.05 -0.52 2.98
N THR A 215 -4.75 -1.52 2.47
CA THR A 215 -5.66 -1.39 1.32
C THR A 215 -6.82 -0.42 1.61
N ALA A 216 -7.44 -0.55 2.78
CA ALA A 216 -8.52 0.34 3.20
C ALA A 216 -8.01 1.79 3.35
N GLY A 217 -6.84 1.99 3.97
CA GLY A 217 -6.23 3.31 4.12
C GLY A 217 -5.86 3.96 2.79
N VAL A 218 -5.32 3.20 1.85
CA VAL A 218 -5.04 3.69 0.48
C VAL A 218 -6.34 4.14 -0.21
N SER A 219 -7.43 3.37 -0.08
CA SER A 219 -8.72 3.80 -0.63
C SER A 219 -9.21 5.11 -0.02
N VAL A 220 -9.06 5.28 1.29
CA VAL A 220 -9.39 6.54 1.99
C VAL A 220 -8.54 7.70 1.47
N LEU A 221 -7.24 7.52 1.32
CA LEU A 221 -6.32 8.54 0.77
C LEU A 221 -6.71 8.94 -0.66
N PHE A 222 -7.07 7.99 -1.50
CA PHE A 222 -7.52 8.26 -2.86
C PHE A 222 -8.82 9.08 -2.85
N GLN A 223 -9.82 8.67 -2.07
CA GLN A 223 -11.09 9.38 -1.96
C GLN A 223 -10.91 10.81 -1.41
N ARG A 224 -10.02 10.99 -0.42
CA ARG A 224 -9.68 12.32 0.11
C ARG A 224 -9.00 13.18 -0.95
N ALA A 225 -8.08 12.64 -1.74
CA ALA A 225 -7.42 13.36 -2.82
C ALA A 225 -8.41 13.78 -3.91
N PHE A 226 -9.39 12.93 -4.27
CA PHE A 226 -10.45 13.26 -5.23
C PHE A 226 -11.36 14.38 -4.70
N ALA A 227 -11.78 14.29 -3.45
CA ALA A 227 -12.61 15.30 -2.80
C ALA A 227 -11.89 16.65 -2.70
N GLU A 228 -10.62 16.64 -2.29
CA GLU A 228 -9.81 17.85 -2.16
C GLU A 228 -9.49 18.51 -3.51
N ALA A 229 -9.28 17.69 -4.55
CA ALA A 229 -9.08 18.22 -5.90
C ALA A 229 -10.32 18.94 -6.43
N ALA A 230 -11.52 18.60 -5.94
CA ALA A 230 -12.81 19.20 -6.30
C ALA A 230 -13.08 19.17 -7.81
N VAL A 231 -12.63 18.14 -8.52
CA VAL A 231 -12.86 17.91 -9.95
C VAL A 231 -13.67 16.64 -10.15
N LYS A 232 -14.46 16.62 -11.22
CA LYS A 232 -15.19 15.41 -11.63
C LYS A 232 -14.31 14.55 -12.54
N PRO A 233 -14.28 13.24 -12.36
CA PRO A 233 -13.59 12.36 -13.29
C PRO A 233 -14.31 12.35 -14.64
N PRO A 234 -13.57 12.27 -15.75
CA PRO A 234 -14.19 12.04 -17.05
C PRO A 234 -14.82 10.64 -17.09
N LYS A 235 -15.89 10.49 -17.85
CA LYS A 235 -16.39 9.15 -18.17
C LYS A 235 -15.38 8.44 -19.07
N VAL A 236 -15.07 7.19 -18.74
CA VAL A 236 -14.11 6.36 -19.44
C VAL A 236 -14.76 5.02 -19.75
N ASP A 237 -14.83 4.70 -21.02
CA ASP A 237 -15.18 3.36 -21.49
C ASP A 237 -13.89 2.48 -21.45
N LEU A 238 -13.99 1.29 -20.84
CA LEU A 238 -12.88 0.33 -20.64
C LEU A 238 -13.08 -0.91 -21.50
#